data_4008c63a5770b2f8d9167047dc3b6cdb
#
_entry.id   4008c63a5770b2f8d9167047dc3b6cdb
#
_cell.length_a   1.000
_cell.length_b   1.000
_cell.length_c   1.000
_cell.angle_alpha   90.00
_cell.angle_beta   90.00
_cell.angle_gamma   90.00
#
_symmetry.space_group_name_H-M   'P 1'
#
loop_
_entity.id
_entity.type
_entity.pdbx_description
1 polymer ?
#
loop_
_entity_poly.entity_id
_entity_poly.type
_entity_poly.pdbx_seq_one_letter_code
_entity_poly.pdbx_strand_id
1 'polypeptide(L)'
;DFINAVLKLKAKKLYPGPVMILLCSSVVSWVEKEMENCIGTDAVKKIDQTIKLSNLNFLEVVRVLPDYPVSECIRVYGVIGGVTGYINHWNPKVDLKTNICRQILSRNGYMYNKAENIIGASLRELSVYDTILACIAGGCDKLNDLYLKTGFSRAKISVYMKNLAASDIIEKAVSFETGGWENAKKGVYRIRDNYVNFWFRFIYPHLS
;
A
#
# COMPACT_ATOMS: atom_id res chain seq x y z
N ASP A 1 -21.47 -7.62 16.14
CA ASP A 1 -20.97 -8.63 15.24
C ASP A 1 -21.71 -8.62 13.89
N PHE A 2 -21.34 -7.66 13.04
CA PHE A 2 -22.00 -7.37 11.76
C PHE A 2 -21.97 -8.57 10.80
N ILE A 3 -20.81 -9.22 10.63
CA ILE A 3 -20.65 -10.35 9.68
C ILE A 3 -21.53 -11.51 10.06
N ASN A 4 -21.57 -11.88 11.34
CA ASN A 4 -22.46 -12.93 11.83
C ASN A 4 -23.94 -12.60 11.63
N ALA A 5 -24.34 -11.33 11.77
CA ALA A 5 -25.71 -10.90 11.46
C ALA A 5 -26.05 -11.08 9.98
N VAL A 6 -25.12 -10.68 9.08
CA VAL A 6 -25.26 -10.85 7.64
C VAL A 6 -25.36 -12.35 7.23
N LEU A 7 -24.52 -13.20 7.81
CA LEU A 7 -24.57 -14.65 7.57
C LEU A 7 -25.89 -15.29 8.08
N LYS A 8 -26.42 -14.80 9.18
CA LYS A 8 -27.76 -15.21 9.67
C LYS A 8 -28.89 -14.77 8.72
N LEU A 9 -28.80 -13.57 8.14
CA LEU A 9 -29.76 -13.09 7.14
C LEU A 9 -29.73 -13.95 5.87
N LYS A 10 -28.55 -14.34 5.38
CA LYS A 10 -28.40 -15.28 4.25
C LYS A 10 -29.11 -16.60 4.52
N ALA A 11 -28.96 -17.14 5.74
CA ALA A 11 -29.57 -18.43 6.12
C ALA A 11 -31.11 -18.38 6.25
N LYS A 12 -31.70 -17.22 6.52
CA LYS A 12 -33.16 -17.09 6.74
C LYS A 12 -34.02 -17.08 5.47
N LYS A 13 -33.42 -17.11 4.28
CA LYS A 13 -34.14 -17.05 2.98
C LYS A 13 -35.24 -15.99 2.95
N LEU A 14 -34.97 -14.79 3.45
CA LEU A 14 -35.94 -13.69 3.55
C LEU A 14 -36.41 -13.16 2.19
N TYR A 15 -35.73 -13.56 1.09
CA TYR A 15 -36.03 -13.14 -0.26
C TYR A 15 -36.36 -14.34 -1.14
N PRO A 16 -37.35 -14.23 -2.05
CA PRO A 16 -37.78 -15.34 -2.90
C PRO A 16 -36.83 -15.72 -4.03
N GLY A 17 -35.71 -15.01 -4.21
CA GLY A 17 -34.72 -15.25 -5.26
C GLY A 17 -33.30 -15.48 -4.73
N PRO A 18 -32.33 -15.73 -5.63
CA PRO A 18 -30.94 -15.86 -5.26
C PRO A 18 -30.39 -14.51 -4.76
N VAL A 19 -29.72 -14.52 -3.61
CA VAL A 19 -29.12 -13.34 -3.01
C VAL A 19 -27.61 -13.54 -2.95
N MET A 20 -26.84 -12.59 -3.53
CA MET A 20 -25.41 -12.48 -3.39
C MET A 20 -25.07 -11.32 -2.45
N ILE A 21 -24.24 -11.59 -1.45
CA ILE A 21 -23.79 -10.60 -0.48
C ILE A 21 -22.28 -10.42 -0.65
N LEU A 22 -21.85 -9.20 -0.94
CA LEU A 22 -20.46 -8.80 -1.07
C LEU A 22 -20.07 -7.95 0.13
N LEU A 23 -19.05 -8.40 0.86
CA LEU A 23 -18.43 -7.64 1.96
C LEU A 23 -17.05 -7.19 1.52
N CYS A 24 -16.78 -5.90 1.59
CA CYS A 24 -15.50 -5.32 1.21
C CYS A 24 -14.78 -4.75 2.44
N SER A 25 -13.49 -4.98 2.52
CA SER A 25 -12.60 -4.41 3.54
C SER A 25 -11.33 -3.87 2.89
N SER A 26 -10.90 -2.69 3.33
CA SER A 26 -9.57 -2.15 2.98
C SER A 26 -8.47 -2.66 3.92
N VAL A 27 -8.84 -3.27 5.06
CA VAL A 27 -7.88 -3.80 6.05
C VAL A 27 -7.61 -5.26 5.73
N VAL A 28 -6.79 -5.51 4.72
CA VAL A 28 -6.48 -6.87 4.23
C VAL A 28 -5.87 -7.75 5.33
N SER A 29 -4.95 -7.19 6.13
CA SER A 29 -4.30 -7.93 7.22
C SER A 29 -5.30 -8.42 8.27
N TRP A 30 -6.36 -7.68 8.53
CA TRP A 30 -7.43 -8.13 9.43
C TRP A 30 -8.19 -9.31 8.84
N VAL A 31 -8.53 -9.25 7.55
CA VAL A 31 -9.24 -10.35 6.89
C VAL A 31 -8.40 -11.63 6.89
N GLU A 32 -7.10 -11.52 6.66
CA GLU A 32 -6.20 -12.67 6.56
C GLU A 32 -5.80 -13.27 7.93
N LYS A 33 -5.69 -12.46 8.98
CA LYS A 33 -5.09 -12.89 10.25
C LYS A 33 -6.04 -12.91 11.44
N GLU A 34 -7.02 -11.99 11.45
CA GLU A 34 -7.84 -11.73 12.63
C GLU A 34 -9.32 -12.10 12.42
N MET A 35 -9.79 -12.13 11.18
CA MET A 35 -11.22 -12.35 10.89
C MET A 35 -11.72 -13.67 11.50
N GLU A 36 -11.00 -14.76 11.32
CA GLU A 36 -11.40 -16.06 11.87
C GLU A 36 -11.50 -16.06 13.39
N ASN A 37 -10.55 -15.41 14.07
CA ASN A 37 -10.56 -15.25 15.52
C ASN A 37 -11.75 -14.40 16.00
N CYS A 38 -12.17 -13.41 15.21
CA CYS A 38 -13.26 -12.49 15.56
C CYS A 38 -14.65 -13.09 15.32
N ILE A 39 -14.85 -13.80 14.21
CA ILE A 39 -16.19 -14.28 13.82
C ILE A 39 -16.39 -15.78 14.07
N GLY A 40 -15.32 -16.53 14.31
CA GLY A 40 -15.31 -17.97 14.54
C GLY A 40 -15.24 -18.82 13.27
N THR A 41 -14.62 -19.98 13.39
CA THR A 41 -14.38 -20.93 12.28
C THR A 41 -15.67 -21.33 11.55
N ASP A 42 -16.79 -21.51 12.27
CA ASP A 42 -18.07 -21.91 11.66
C ASP A 42 -18.70 -20.77 10.82
N ALA A 43 -18.42 -19.52 11.15
CA ALA A 43 -18.85 -18.39 10.36
C ALA A 43 -18.00 -18.26 9.07
N VAL A 44 -16.68 -18.46 9.18
CA VAL A 44 -15.77 -18.45 8.01
C VAL A 44 -16.16 -19.52 7.00
N LYS A 45 -16.52 -20.72 7.43
CA LYS A 45 -16.99 -21.81 6.54
C LYS A 45 -18.26 -21.46 5.72
N LYS A 46 -19.00 -20.44 6.13
CA LYS A 46 -20.20 -19.96 5.41
C LYS A 46 -19.90 -18.91 4.36
N ILE A 47 -18.63 -18.46 4.26
CA ILE A 47 -18.16 -17.56 3.22
C ILE A 47 -17.83 -18.42 1.99
N ASP A 48 -18.56 -18.18 0.91
CA ASP A 48 -18.42 -18.99 -0.30
C ASP A 48 -17.08 -18.72 -1.00
N GLN A 49 -16.62 -17.44 -0.99
CA GLN A 49 -15.37 -17.03 -1.65
C GLN A 49 -14.77 -15.80 -0.98
N THR A 50 -13.46 -15.79 -0.85
CA THR A 50 -12.66 -14.60 -0.48
C THR A 50 -11.78 -14.23 -1.66
N ILE A 51 -11.87 -12.96 -2.08
CA ILE A 51 -11.09 -12.42 -3.20
C ILE A 51 -10.19 -11.30 -2.65
N LYS A 52 -8.88 -11.48 -2.79
CA LYS A 52 -7.90 -10.42 -2.50
C LYS A 52 -7.59 -9.67 -3.79
N LEU A 53 -7.98 -8.39 -3.83
CA LEU A 53 -7.63 -7.51 -4.93
C LEU A 53 -6.22 -6.97 -4.70
N SER A 54 -5.38 -7.10 -5.71
CA SER A 54 -4.03 -6.54 -5.75
C SER A 54 -3.98 -5.32 -6.65
N ASN A 55 -2.98 -4.46 -6.46
CA ASN A 55 -2.69 -3.42 -7.43
C ASN A 55 -2.32 -4.03 -8.78
N LEU A 56 -2.58 -3.31 -9.86
CA LEU A 56 -2.19 -3.73 -11.19
C LEU A 56 -0.67 -3.90 -11.27
N ASN A 57 -0.23 -4.97 -11.90
CA ASN A 57 1.18 -5.14 -12.25
C ASN A 57 1.54 -4.24 -13.46
N PHE A 58 2.84 -4.14 -13.78
CA PHE A 58 3.30 -3.28 -14.87
C PHE A 58 2.64 -3.59 -16.22
N LEU A 59 2.48 -4.86 -16.58
CA LEU A 59 1.87 -5.25 -17.86
C LEU A 59 0.39 -4.89 -17.93
N GLU A 60 -0.30 -4.97 -16.81
CA GLU A 60 -1.70 -4.53 -16.71
C GLU A 60 -1.82 -3.00 -16.85
N VAL A 61 -0.89 -2.24 -16.26
CA VAL A 61 -0.85 -0.79 -16.42
C VAL A 61 -0.60 -0.39 -17.89
N VAL A 62 0.30 -1.08 -18.59
CA VAL A 62 0.51 -0.87 -20.04
C VAL A 62 -0.79 -1.09 -20.82
N ARG A 63 -1.58 -2.10 -20.49
CA ARG A 63 -2.86 -2.38 -21.14
C ARG A 63 -3.94 -1.32 -20.86
N VAL A 64 -3.90 -0.72 -19.67
CA VAL A 64 -4.86 0.32 -19.25
C VAL A 64 -4.50 1.69 -19.82
N LEU A 65 -3.24 1.91 -20.18
CA LEU A 65 -2.71 3.16 -20.74
C LEU A 65 -2.23 2.96 -22.19
N PRO A 66 -3.09 2.55 -23.13
CA PRO A 66 -2.71 2.18 -24.49
C PRO A 66 -2.17 3.35 -25.33
N ASP A 67 -2.50 4.59 -24.95
CA ASP A 67 -2.05 5.80 -25.64
C ASP A 67 -0.58 6.16 -25.33
N TYR A 68 0.01 5.54 -24.30
CA TYR A 68 1.40 5.75 -23.95
C TYR A 68 2.32 4.70 -24.55
N PRO A 69 3.51 5.09 -25.04
CA PRO A 69 4.55 4.11 -25.36
C PRO A 69 5.01 3.41 -24.07
N VAL A 70 5.51 2.19 -24.20
CA VAL A 70 5.94 1.37 -23.04
C VAL A 70 6.98 2.10 -22.17
N SER A 71 7.88 2.87 -22.79
CA SER A 71 8.87 3.70 -22.07
C SER A 71 8.23 4.74 -21.16
N GLU A 72 7.10 5.31 -21.57
CA GLU A 72 6.35 6.26 -20.74
C GLU A 72 5.57 5.52 -19.65
N CYS A 73 5.00 4.37 -19.96
CA CYS A 73 4.37 3.52 -18.94
C CYS A 73 5.34 3.10 -17.82
N ILE A 74 6.63 2.86 -18.13
CA ILE A 74 7.67 2.60 -17.11
C ILE A 74 7.80 3.80 -16.16
N ARG A 75 7.83 5.02 -16.69
CA ARG A 75 7.93 6.24 -15.88
C ARG A 75 6.69 6.45 -15.02
N VAL A 76 5.50 6.32 -15.61
CA VAL A 76 4.22 6.43 -14.91
C VAL A 76 4.15 5.40 -13.79
N TYR A 77 4.47 4.14 -14.07
CA TYR A 77 4.48 3.08 -13.07
C TYR A 77 5.48 3.35 -11.95
N GLY A 78 6.63 3.91 -12.25
CA GLY A 78 7.61 4.36 -11.24
C GLY A 78 7.09 5.45 -10.33
N VAL A 79 6.17 6.30 -10.80
CA VAL A 79 5.58 7.40 -10.02
C VAL A 79 4.36 6.95 -9.23
N ILE A 80 3.39 6.29 -9.86
CA ILE A 80 2.08 6.00 -9.24
C ILE A 80 1.79 4.51 -9.03
N GLY A 81 2.68 3.63 -9.49
CA GLY A 81 2.47 2.18 -9.40
C GLY A 81 1.24 1.70 -10.15
N GLY A 82 0.64 0.62 -9.65
CA GLY A 82 -0.56 0.01 -10.21
C GLY A 82 -1.84 0.28 -9.43
N VAL A 83 -1.87 1.32 -8.60
CA VAL A 83 -3.07 1.66 -7.82
C VAL A 83 -4.13 2.23 -8.75
N THR A 84 -5.23 1.50 -8.92
CA THR A 84 -6.30 1.85 -9.87
C THR A 84 -6.89 3.25 -9.60
N GLY A 85 -6.99 3.65 -8.32
CA GLY A 85 -7.43 4.98 -7.94
C GLY A 85 -6.52 6.10 -8.47
N TYR A 86 -5.21 5.89 -8.54
CA TYR A 86 -4.29 6.86 -9.13
C TYR A 86 -4.37 6.87 -10.65
N ILE A 87 -4.43 5.68 -11.26
CA ILE A 87 -4.52 5.51 -12.71
C ILE A 87 -5.78 6.19 -13.28
N ASN A 88 -6.92 6.04 -12.61
CA ASN A 88 -8.18 6.63 -13.03
C ASN A 88 -8.17 8.18 -13.04
N HIS A 89 -7.28 8.81 -12.28
CA HIS A 89 -7.09 10.26 -12.26
C HIS A 89 -5.92 10.71 -13.13
N TRP A 90 -5.21 9.78 -13.74
CA TRP A 90 -4.09 10.07 -14.64
C TRP A 90 -4.58 10.33 -16.06
N ASN A 91 -4.22 11.48 -16.63
CA ASN A 91 -4.65 11.82 -17.99
C ASN A 91 -3.63 11.31 -19.02
N PRO A 92 -3.96 10.28 -19.82
CA PRO A 92 -3.03 9.73 -20.80
C PRO A 92 -2.77 10.66 -22.00
N LYS A 93 -3.54 11.75 -22.16
CA LYS A 93 -3.40 12.72 -23.27
C LYS A 93 -2.37 13.81 -23.00
N VAL A 94 -1.78 13.85 -21.82
CA VAL A 94 -0.75 14.83 -21.46
C VAL A 94 0.49 14.12 -20.95
N ASP A 95 1.63 14.80 -20.99
CA ASP A 95 2.90 14.23 -20.55
C ASP A 95 2.96 13.95 -19.04
N LEU A 96 3.96 13.19 -18.63
CA LEU A 96 4.22 12.82 -17.23
C LEU A 96 4.34 14.05 -16.32
N LYS A 97 5.11 15.07 -16.74
CA LYS A 97 5.33 16.28 -15.97
C LYS A 97 4.03 17.03 -15.69
N THR A 98 3.21 17.18 -16.72
CA THR A 98 1.90 17.84 -16.60
C THR A 98 0.99 17.10 -15.63
N ASN A 99 0.96 15.75 -15.69
CA ASN A 99 0.20 14.94 -14.74
C ASN A 99 0.72 15.11 -13.31
N ILE A 100 2.04 15.03 -13.09
CA ILE A 100 2.63 15.24 -11.76
C ILE A 100 2.21 16.61 -11.20
N CYS A 101 2.36 17.69 -11.99
CA CYS A 101 1.97 19.02 -11.56
C CYS A 101 0.48 19.12 -11.19
N ARG A 102 -0.40 18.53 -11.99
CA ARG A 102 -1.86 18.62 -11.80
C ARG A 102 -2.37 17.71 -10.70
N GLN A 103 -1.88 16.47 -10.63
CA GLN A 103 -2.45 15.46 -9.75
C GLN A 103 -1.74 15.35 -8.39
N ILE A 104 -0.44 15.68 -8.34
CA ILE A 104 0.39 15.48 -7.15
C ILE A 104 0.76 16.81 -6.49
N LEU A 105 1.18 17.82 -7.26
CA LEU A 105 1.69 19.07 -6.71
C LEU A 105 0.60 20.15 -6.55
N SER A 106 -0.51 20.06 -7.29
CA SER A 106 -1.62 21.00 -7.15
C SER A 106 -2.47 20.68 -5.93
N ARG A 107 -2.87 21.69 -5.15
CA ARG A 107 -3.79 21.52 -4.00
C ARG A 107 -5.12 20.87 -4.36
N ASN A 108 -5.58 21.04 -5.59
CA ASN A 108 -6.80 20.42 -6.10
C ASN A 108 -6.56 19.05 -6.75
N GLY A 109 -5.31 18.57 -6.79
CA GLY A 109 -4.96 17.28 -7.36
C GLY A 109 -5.43 16.13 -6.48
N TYR A 110 -5.91 15.07 -7.10
CA TYR A 110 -6.42 13.89 -6.38
C TYR A 110 -5.39 13.28 -5.43
N MET A 111 -4.11 13.35 -5.77
CA MET A 111 -3.03 12.73 -4.99
C MET A 111 -2.32 13.71 -4.04
N TYR A 112 -2.70 15.00 -4.01
CA TYR A 112 -1.97 16.03 -3.26
C TYR A 112 -1.64 15.64 -1.80
N ASN A 113 -2.62 15.16 -1.03
CA ASN A 113 -2.44 14.76 0.38
C ASN A 113 -2.45 13.23 0.58
N LYS A 114 -2.38 12.44 -0.50
CA LYS A 114 -2.57 10.98 -0.37
C LYS A 114 -1.45 10.29 0.40
N ALA A 115 -0.20 10.71 0.23
CA ALA A 115 0.94 10.12 0.95
C ALA A 115 0.81 10.31 2.46
N GLU A 116 0.52 11.54 2.89
CA GLU A 116 0.28 11.88 4.30
C GLU A 116 -0.92 11.13 4.87
N ASN A 117 -2.01 11.06 4.11
CA ASN A 117 -3.23 10.35 4.54
C ASN A 117 -3.01 8.84 4.70
N ILE A 118 -2.21 8.21 3.82
CA ILE A 118 -1.89 6.77 3.92
C ILE A 118 -1.13 6.50 5.22
N ILE A 119 -0.18 7.36 5.58
CA ILE A 119 0.63 7.19 6.79
C ILE A 119 -0.19 7.54 8.03
N GLY A 120 -0.90 8.67 8.00
CA GLY A 120 -1.71 9.16 9.11
C GLY A 120 -2.91 8.27 9.48
N ALA A 121 -3.42 7.49 8.52
CA ALA A 121 -4.55 6.59 8.77
C ALA A 121 -4.25 5.47 9.78
N SER A 122 -2.99 5.04 9.89
CA SER A 122 -2.60 3.87 10.67
C SER A 122 -1.58 4.14 11.77
N LEU A 123 -0.93 5.32 11.76
CA LEU A 123 0.23 5.60 12.59
C LEU A 123 0.08 6.91 13.38
N ARG A 124 0.69 6.94 14.58
CA ARG A 124 0.83 8.14 15.42
C ARG A 124 2.29 8.60 15.40
N GLU A 125 2.59 9.83 15.82
CA GLU A 125 3.94 10.41 15.81
C GLU A 125 4.54 10.47 14.39
N LEU A 126 3.80 11.05 13.46
CA LEU A 126 4.08 11.07 12.02
C LEU A 126 5.51 11.53 11.68
N SER A 127 6.04 12.53 12.36
CA SER A 127 7.38 13.09 12.09
C SER A 127 8.51 12.05 12.17
N VAL A 128 8.37 11.04 13.04
CA VAL A 128 9.36 9.95 13.15
C VAL A 128 9.24 8.99 11.97
N TYR A 129 8.01 8.65 11.60
CA TYR A 129 7.75 7.80 10.43
C TYR A 129 8.20 8.49 9.15
N ASP A 130 7.91 9.79 8.99
CA ASP A 130 8.32 10.56 7.83
C ASP A 130 9.85 10.59 7.68
N THR A 131 10.58 10.78 8.78
CA THR A 131 12.04 10.71 8.78
C THR A 131 12.56 9.36 8.32
N ILE A 132 11.98 8.27 8.82
CA ILE A 132 12.37 6.90 8.45
C ILE A 132 12.04 6.63 6.98
N LEU A 133 10.84 6.98 6.53
CA LEU A 133 10.40 6.77 5.15
C LEU A 133 11.21 7.62 4.15
N ALA A 134 11.53 8.86 4.49
CA ALA A 134 12.41 9.69 3.68
C ALA A 134 13.82 9.08 3.56
N CYS A 135 14.36 8.51 4.64
CA CYS A 135 15.63 7.79 4.58
C CYS A 135 15.55 6.55 3.68
N ILE A 136 14.48 5.73 3.81
CA ILE A 136 14.30 4.53 2.97
C ILE A 136 14.17 4.94 1.50
N ALA A 137 13.34 5.92 1.18
CA ALA A 137 13.18 6.45 -0.17
C ALA A 137 14.48 7.04 -0.72
N GLY A 138 15.33 7.60 0.15
CA GLY A 138 16.67 8.09 -0.15
C GLY A 138 17.73 7.01 -0.36
N GLY A 139 17.41 5.72 -0.12
CA GLY A 139 18.32 4.59 -0.33
C GLY A 139 18.90 3.98 0.94
N CYS A 140 18.45 4.40 2.14
CA CYS A 140 18.83 3.75 3.41
C CYS A 140 17.95 2.51 3.63
N ASP A 141 18.27 1.43 2.97
CA ASP A 141 17.43 0.22 2.91
C ASP A 141 17.72 -0.81 4.01
N LYS A 142 18.72 -0.55 4.89
CA LYS A 142 19.09 -1.42 6.01
C LYS A 142 18.90 -0.74 7.34
N LEU A 143 18.59 -1.51 8.39
CA LEU A 143 18.41 -0.98 9.74
C LEU A 143 19.63 -0.20 10.26
N ASN A 144 20.83 -0.63 9.89
CA ASN A 144 22.05 0.06 10.32
C ASN A 144 22.20 1.43 9.65
N ASP A 145 21.83 1.53 8.38
CA ASP A 145 21.90 2.80 7.62
C ASP A 145 20.87 3.79 8.16
N LEU A 146 19.66 3.30 8.49
CA LEU A 146 18.64 4.10 9.17
C LEU A 146 19.12 4.63 10.52
N TYR A 147 19.76 3.78 11.34
CA TYR A 147 20.35 4.19 12.61
C TYR A 147 21.38 5.31 12.43
N LEU A 148 22.31 5.15 11.49
CA LEU A 148 23.38 6.12 11.25
C LEU A 148 22.82 7.45 10.68
N LYS A 149 21.83 7.37 9.81
CA LYS A 149 21.29 8.54 9.11
C LYS A 149 20.31 9.35 9.96
N THR A 150 19.46 8.69 10.75
CA THR A 150 18.40 9.35 11.53
C THR A 150 18.87 9.77 12.93
N GLY A 151 19.92 9.18 13.46
CA GLY A 151 20.34 9.35 14.84
C GLY A 151 19.40 8.71 15.89
N PHE A 152 18.35 8.01 15.46
CA PHE A 152 17.44 7.31 16.37
C PHE A 152 18.10 6.05 16.93
N SER A 153 17.76 5.66 18.16
CA SER A 153 18.25 4.41 18.73
C SER A 153 17.79 3.18 17.92
N ARG A 154 18.58 2.12 17.93
CA ARG A 154 18.25 0.86 17.23
C ARG A 154 16.92 0.27 17.70
N ALA A 155 16.63 0.36 19.01
CA ALA A 155 15.37 -0.10 19.58
C ALA A 155 14.19 0.70 19.01
N LYS A 156 14.30 2.04 18.95
CA LYS A 156 13.28 2.90 18.38
C LYS A 156 13.02 2.54 16.91
N ILE A 157 14.05 2.50 16.08
CA ILE A 157 13.91 2.14 14.65
C ILE A 157 13.23 0.78 14.50
N SER A 158 13.65 -0.22 15.28
CA SER A 158 13.08 -1.58 15.19
C SER A 158 11.56 -1.59 15.44
N VAL A 159 11.07 -0.83 16.41
CA VAL A 159 9.64 -0.70 16.72
C VAL A 159 8.90 -0.02 15.56
N TYR A 160 9.40 1.10 15.07
CA TYR A 160 8.76 1.85 13.97
C TYR A 160 8.75 1.06 12.67
N MET A 161 9.83 0.35 12.33
CA MET A 161 9.90 -0.54 11.17
C MET A 161 8.89 -1.70 11.26
N LYS A 162 8.72 -2.27 12.47
CA LYS A 162 7.70 -3.29 12.71
C LYS A 162 6.28 -2.75 12.47
N ASN A 163 5.99 -1.54 12.94
CA ASN A 163 4.68 -0.91 12.73
C ASN A 163 4.43 -0.60 11.24
N LEU A 164 5.43 -0.05 10.54
CA LEU A 164 5.35 0.21 9.09
C LEU A 164 5.10 -1.08 8.29
N ALA A 165 5.77 -2.17 8.66
CA ALA A 165 5.56 -3.47 8.03
C ALA A 165 4.17 -4.06 8.36
N ALA A 166 3.71 -3.91 9.60
CA ALA A 166 2.36 -4.36 10.00
C ALA A 166 1.23 -3.60 9.30
N SER A 167 1.48 -2.33 8.94
CA SER A 167 0.57 -1.48 8.17
C SER A 167 0.75 -1.62 6.65
N ASP A 168 1.53 -2.58 6.18
CA ASP A 168 1.83 -2.83 4.77
C ASP A 168 2.43 -1.63 4.01
N ILE A 169 3.00 -0.63 4.70
CA ILE A 169 3.64 0.55 4.09
C ILE A 169 5.01 0.20 3.54
N ILE A 170 5.75 -0.65 4.26
CA ILE A 170 7.04 -1.17 3.82
C ILE A 170 7.02 -2.69 3.71
N GLU A 171 7.92 -3.22 2.93
CA GLU A 171 8.20 -4.65 2.86
C GLU A 171 9.69 -4.92 2.99
N LYS A 172 10.03 -6.14 3.41
CA LYS A 172 11.40 -6.63 3.43
C LYS A 172 11.64 -7.51 2.22
N ALA A 173 12.47 -7.05 1.31
CA ALA A 173 12.93 -7.83 0.17
C ALA A 173 14.18 -8.63 0.54
N VAL A 174 14.21 -9.91 0.19
CA VAL A 174 15.35 -10.82 0.46
C VAL A 174 15.89 -11.31 -0.87
N SER A 175 17.21 -11.44 -1.00
CA SER A 175 17.82 -11.98 -2.21
C SER A 175 17.34 -13.41 -2.45
N PHE A 176 17.17 -13.77 -3.72
CA PHE A 176 16.84 -15.12 -4.17
C PHE A 176 17.88 -16.14 -3.68
N GLU A 177 19.15 -15.76 -3.66
CA GLU A 177 20.26 -16.60 -3.17
C GLU A 177 20.15 -16.97 -1.68
N THR A 178 19.42 -16.18 -0.89
CA THR A 178 19.19 -16.48 0.53
C THR A 178 17.94 -17.36 0.74
N GLY A 179 17.42 -17.96 -0.32
CA GLY A 179 16.25 -18.85 -0.29
C GLY A 179 14.92 -18.14 -0.13
N GLY A 180 14.86 -16.82 -0.33
CA GLY A 180 13.62 -16.02 -0.25
C GLY A 180 12.98 -16.02 1.14
N TRP A 181 13.71 -16.30 2.20
CA TRP A 181 13.17 -16.44 3.54
C TRP A 181 12.96 -15.07 4.18
N GLU A 182 11.75 -14.79 4.63
CA GLU A 182 11.35 -13.52 5.27
C GLU A 182 12.23 -13.12 6.46
N ASN A 183 12.87 -14.08 7.12
CA ASN A 183 13.73 -13.89 8.27
C ASN A 183 15.22 -13.77 7.95
N ALA A 184 15.62 -13.75 6.68
CA ALA A 184 17.04 -13.64 6.33
C ALA A 184 17.62 -12.32 6.81
N LYS A 185 18.73 -12.37 7.54
CA LYS A 185 19.42 -11.20 8.12
C LYS A 185 19.88 -10.17 7.07
N LYS A 186 20.00 -10.57 5.81
CA LYS A 186 20.49 -9.75 4.67
C LYS A 186 19.38 -9.07 3.87
N GLY A 187 18.13 -9.07 4.31
CA GLY A 187 17.05 -8.39 3.58
C GLY A 187 17.17 -6.87 3.62
N VAL A 188 16.64 -6.22 2.57
CA VAL A 188 16.53 -4.77 2.44
C VAL A 188 15.08 -4.34 2.60
N TYR A 189 14.85 -3.16 3.13
CA TYR A 189 13.52 -2.59 3.29
C TYR A 189 13.21 -1.63 2.16
N ARG A 190 11.99 -1.70 1.66
CA ARG A 190 11.49 -0.76 0.64
C ARG A 190 10.06 -0.35 0.91
N ILE A 191 9.69 0.82 0.44
CA ILE A 191 8.30 1.30 0.46
C ILE A 191 7.54 0.54 -0.63
N ARG A 192 6.38 -0.03 -0.26
CA ARG A 192 5.58 -0.85 -1.19
C ARG A 192 4.85 -0.04 -2.25
N ASP A 193 4.29 1.10 -1.85
CA ASP A 193 3.55 1.98 -2.75
C ASP A 193 4.52 2.90 -3.49
N ASN A 194 4.54 2.81 -4.83
CA ASN A 194 5.45 3.60 -5.67
C ASN A 194 5.19 5.11 -5.53
N TYR A 195 3.92 5.51 -5.37
CA TYR A 195 3.59 6.92 -5.18
C TYR A 195 4.11 7.46 -3.83
N VAL A 196 3.95 6.70 -2.75
CA VAL A 196 4.51 7.05 -1.44
C VAL A 196 6.03 7.14 -1.52
N ASN A 197 6.69 6.17 -2.19
CA ASN A 197 8.13 6.20 -2.41
C ASN A 197 8.57 7.42 -3.23
N PHE A 198 7.87 7.72 -4.32
CA PHE A 198 8.12 8.91 -5.16
C PHE A 198 7.96 10.19 -4.34
N TRP A 199 6.91 10.29 -3.55
CA TRP A 199 6.60 11.45 -2.72
C TRP A 199 7.70 11.71 -1.68
N PHE A 200 8.12 10.69 -0.91
CA PHE A 200 9.20 10.82 0.06
C PHE A 200 10.56 11.09 -0.55
N ARG A 201 10.80 10.62 -1.76
CA ARG A 201 12.08 10.82 -2.44
C ARG A 201 12.22 12.18 -3.09
N PHE A 202 11.15 12.70 -3.70
CA PHE A 202 11.24 13.86 -4.59
C PHE A 202 10.40 15.06 -4.16
N ILE A 203 9.41 14.89 -3.30
CA ILE A 203 8.51 15.97 -2.88
C ILE A 203 8.77 16.35 -1.43
N TYR A 204 8.71 15.40 -0.52
CA TYR A 204 8.87 15.63 0.91
C TYR A 204 10.11 16.46 1.29
N PRO A 205 11.31 16.23 0.71
CA PRO A 205 12.49 17.03 1.04
C PRO A 205 12.40 18.51 0.66
N HIS A 206 11.39 18.90 -0.13
CA HIS A 206 11.18 20.26 -0.64
C HIS A 206 9.91 20.92 -0.11
N LEU A 207 9.27 20.35 0.90
CA LEU A 207 8.06 20.91 1.53
C LEU A 207 8.35 21.95 2.62
N SER A 208 9.56 22.49 2.69
CA SER A 208 9.94 23.56 3.64
C SER A 208 9.37 24.92 3.26
#